data_75649e8ffb5f506d282e42041e2ca8fb
#
_entry.id   75649e8ffb5f506d282e42041e2ca8fb
#
_cell.length_a   1.000
_cell.length_b   1.000
_cell.length_c   1.000
_cell.angle_alpha   90.00
_cell.angle_beta   90.00
_cell.angle_gamma   90.00
#
_symmetry.space_group_name_H-M   'P 1'
#
loop_
_entity.id
_entity.type
_entity.pdbx_description
1 polymer ?
#
loop_
_entity_poly.entity_id
_entity_poly.type
_entity_poly.pdbx_seq_one_letter_code
_entity_poly.pdbx_strand_id
1 'polypeptide(L)'
;MPIPSFSLMWAHFPAGSAAAVKAKIGGNVNMGWVTNTCVIRVSYCFNKAGDPIPGTYPGLTTARGGDGMRYAFRVSEFKPFLEHKYKAPDVSGTNRGAVDGRRGIIMFDVQGWSDATGHFDLWDGSFCAGSEYFDKASHVYLWEC
;
A
#
# COMPACT_ATOMS: atom_id res chain seq x y z
N MET A 1 7.66 6.81 15.30
CA MET A 1 6.19 6.77 15.19
C MET A 1 5.76 5.41 14.67
N PRO A 2 4.87 4.70 15.34
CA PRO A 2 4.48 3.37 14.88
C PRO A 2 3.54 3.43 13.67
N ILE A 3 3.60 2.39 12.85
CA ILE A 3 2.62 2.18 11.80
C ILE A 3 1.24 2.02 12.44
N PRO A 4 0.15 2.49 11.78
CA PRO A 4 -1.20 2.31 12.32
C PRO A 4 -1.54 0.86 12.61
N SER A 5 -2.48 0.64 13.51
CA SER A 5 -2.94 -0.70 13.89
C SER A 5 -3.37 -1.51 12.66
N PHE A 6 -2.85 -2.73 12.55
CA PHE A 6 -3.22 -3.65 11.46
C PHE A 6 -4.73 -3.89 11.42
N SER A 7 -5.34 -4.11 12.58
CA SER A 7 -6.78 -4.39 12.66
C SER A 7 -7.62 -3.27 12.08
N LEU A 8 -7.26 -2.02 12.37
CA LEU A 8 -7.95 -0.86 11.82
C LEU A 8 -7.75 -0.73 10.31
N MET A 9 -6.52 -0.94 9.86
CA MET A 9 -6.22 -0.89 8.42
C MET A 9 -6.95 -1.99 7.67
N TRP A 10 -6.91 -3.21 8.17
CA TRP A 10 -7.58 -4.36 7.55
C TRP A 10 -9.09 -4.14 7.43
N ALA A 11 -9.71 -3.61 8.49
CA ALA A 11 -11.15 -3.35 8.52
C ALA A 11 -11.59 -2.33 7.47
N HIS A 12 -10.69 -1.42 7.07
CA HIS A 12 -11.00 -0.35 6.12
C HIS A 12 -10.45 -0.57 4.72
N PHE A 13 -9.80 -1.70 4.45
CA PHE A 13 -9.20 -1.94 3.14
C PHE A 13 -10.29 -1.88 2.05
N PRO A 14 -10.16 -0.96 1.08
CA PRO A 14 -11.18 -0.83 0.05
C PRO A 14 -11.05 -1.95 -0.97
N ALA A 15 -12.09 -2.78 -1.05
CA ALA A 15 -12.16 -3.91 -1.98
C ALA A 15 -12.82 -3.48 -3.28
N GLY A 16 -12.76 -4.37 -4.29
CA GLY A 16 -13.38 -4.15 -5.58
C GLY A 16 -12.40 -3.73 -6.66
N SER A 17 -12.93 -3.41 -7.84
CA SER A 17 -12.11 -3.02 -8.99
C SER A 17 -11.40 -1.69 -8.75
N ALA A 18 -10.34 -1.44 -9.53
CA ALA A 18 -9.65 -0.15 -9.50
C ALA A 18 -10.62 1.00 -9.80
N ALA A 19 -11.50 0.82 -10.79
CA ALA A 19 -12.48 1.84 -11.14
C ALA A 19 -13.44 2.14 -9.98
N ALA A 20 -13.91 1.10 -9.28
CA ALA A 20 -14.81 1.25 -8.14
C ALA A 20 -14.13 1.99 -6.97
N VAL A 21 -12.89 1.65 -6.66
CA VAL A 21 -12.14 2.30 -5.58
C VAL A 21 -11.87 3.77 -5.92
N LYS A 22 -11.46 4.06 -7.15
CA LYS A 22 -11.22 5.43 -7.61
C LYS A 22 -12.50 6.27 -7.54
N ALA A 23 -13.62 5.72 -7.96
CA ALA A 23 -14.91 6.41 -7.91
C ALA A 23 -15.36 6.66 -6.47
N LYS A 24 -15.15 5.70 -5.58
CA LYS A 24 -15.48 5.83 -4.16
C LYS A 24 -14.70 6.96 -3.50
N ILE A 25 -13.42 7.07 -3.78
CA ILE A 25 -12.55 8.10 -3.20
C ILE A 25 -12.80 9.44 -3.88
N GLY A 26 -12.90 9.44 -5.20
CA GLY A 26 -13.20 10.64 -5.99
C GLY A 26 -12.05 11.63 -6.08
N GLY A 27 -12.38 12.86 -6.45
CA GLY A 27 -11.39 13.93 -6.57
C GLY A 27 -10.31 13.62 -7.60
N ASN A 28 -9.08 14.03 -7.30
CA ASN A 28 -7.94 13.80 -8.19
C ASN A 28 -7.44 12.35 -8.19
N VAL A 29 -7.94 11.52 -7.29
CA VAL A 29 -7.68 10.08 -7.31
C VAL A 29 -8.44 9.42 -8.47
N ASN A 30 -9.64 9.94 -8.80
CA ASN A 30 -10.46 9.40 -9.89
C ASN A 30 -10.12 10.06 -11.23
N MET A 31 -8.84 10.04 -11.59
CA MET A 31 -8.36 10.60 -12.85
C MET A 31 -7.78 9.50 -13.74
N GLY A 32 -7.81 9.71 -15.05
CA GLY A 32 -7.35 8.72 -16.02
C GLY A 32 -5.87 8.34 -15.90
N TRP A 33 -5.05 9.24 -15.38
CA TRP A 33 -3.61 8.97 -15.19
C TRP A 33 -3.32 8.08 -13.98
N VAL A 34 -4.29 7.85 -13.11
CA VAL A 34 -4.15 6.94 -11.98
C VAL A 34 -4.52 5.54 -12.47
N THR A 35 -3.52 4.69 -12.72
CA THR A 35 -3.71 3.36 -13.29
C THR A 35 -3.54 2.24 -12.27
N ASN A 36 -2.62 2.39 -11.31
CA ASN A 36 -2.38 1.39 -10.27
C ASN A 36 -2.91 1.91 -8.94
N THR A 37 -3.85 1.18 -8.34
CA THR A 37 -4.52 1.59 -7.11
C THR A 37 -3.98 0.93 -5.85
N CYS A 38 -2.91 0.14 -5.92
CA CYS A 38 -2.43 -0.61 -4.76
C CYS A 38 -2.00 0.31 -3.61
N VAL A 39 -1.21 1.36 -3.90
CA VAL A 39 -0.78 2.32 -2.87
C VAL A 39 -1.94 3.20 -2.41
N ILE A 40 -2.87 3.51 -3.31
CA ILE A 40 -4.09 4.25 -2.97
C ILE A 40 -4.92 3.49 -1.93
N ARG A 41 -5.06 2.17 -2.09
CA ARG A 41 -5.81 1.34 -1.12
C ARG A 41 -5.16 1.35 0.25
N VAL A 42 -3.84 1.23 0.31
CA VAL A 42 -3.09 1.30 1.57
C VAL A 42 -3.15 2.72 2.16
N SER A 43 -3.06 3.75 1.33
CA SER A 43 -3.24 5.15 1.77
C SER A 43 -4.61 5.37 2.42
N TYR A 44 -5.65 4.79 1.83
CA TYR A 44 -7.00 4.84 2.41
C TYR A 44 -7.02 4.21 3.81
N CYS A 45 -6.34 3.09 3.98
CA CYS A 45 -6.23 2.44 5.28
C CYS A 45 -5.53 3.33 6.31
N PHE A 46 -4.44 3.99 5.93
CA PHE A 46 -3.74 4.94 6.82
C PHE A 46 -4.66 6.09 7.21
N ASN A 47 -5.35 6.67 6.24
CA ASN A 47 -6.26 7.79 6.48
C ASN A 47 -7.39 7.42 7.43
N LYS A 48 -7.94 6.23 7.30
CA LYS A 48 -9.03 5.74 8.16
C LYS A 48 -8.54 5.26 9.52
N ALA A 49 -7.29 4.84 9.62
CA ALA A 49 -6.72 4.35 10.88
C ALA A 49 -6.19 5.47 11.78
N GLY A 50 -6.36 6.73 11.38
CA GLY A 50 -5.99 7.87 12.22
C GLY A 50 -4.58 8.39 12.04
N ASP A 51 -3.84 7.90 11.05
CA ASP A 51 -2.51 8.41 10.71
C ASP A 51 -2.50 8.80 9.22
N PRO A 52 -3.08 9.97 8.88
CA PRO A 52 -3.30 10.34 7.49
C PRO A 52 -2.00 10.54 6.72
N ILE A 53 -2.06 10.20 5.43
CA ILE A 53 -0.95 10.44 4.51
C ILE A 53 -0.69 11.96 4.45
N PRO A 54 0.57 12.38 4.64
CA PRO A 54 0.89 13.82 4.62
C PRO A 54 0.79 14.40 3.21
N GLY A 55 0.32 15.64 3.12
CA GLY A 55 0.22 16.35 1.85
C GLY A 55 1.54 16.90 1.35
N THR A 56 2.51 17.08 2.26
CA THR A 56 3.84 17.58 1.93
C THR A 56 4.87 16.74 2.66
N TYR A 57 5.41 15.77 1.96
CA TYR A 57 6.48 14.91 2.49
C TYR A 57 7.53 14.73 1.41
N PRO A 58 8.83 14.97 1.71
CA PRO A 58 9.87 14.89 0.68
C PRO A 58 9.89 13.52 0.00
N GLY A 59 9.81 13.53 -1.34
CA GLY A 59 9.83 12.32 -2.14
C GLY A 59 8.52 11.57 -2.24
N LEU A 60 7.44 12.08 -1.65
CA LEU A 60 6.11 11.43 -1.73
C LEU A 60 5.13 12.32 -2.48
N THR A 61 4.74 11.88 -3.68
CA THR A 61 3.73 12.54 -4.48
C THR A 61 2.34 12.04 -4.07
N THR A 62 1.40 12.95 -3.86
CA THR A 62 0.05 12.58 -3.43
C THR A 62 -1.00 13.25 -4.31
N ALA A 63 -2.17 12.60 -4.39
CA ALA A 63 -3.36 13.15 -5.00
C ALA A 63 -4.41 13.42 -3.92
N ARG A 64 -5.19 14.48 -4.10
CA ARG A 64 -6.26 14.82 -3.16
C ARG A 64 -7.54 14.10 -3.56
N GLY A 65 -8.09 13.33 -2.63
CA GLY A 65 -9.38 12.66 -2.81
C GLY A 65 -10.55 13.61 -2.66
N GLY A 66 -11.74 13.15 -3.06
CA GLY A 66 -12.99 13.89 -2.86
C GLY A 66 -13.34 14.08 -1.38
N ASP A 67 -12.76 13.27 -0.51
CA ASP A 67 -12.88 13.37 0.94
C ASP A 67 -11.93 14.39 1.57
N GLY A 68 -11.12 15.08 0.76
CA GLY A 68 -10.13 16.04 1.23
C GLY A 68 -8.84 15.44 1.75
N MET A 69 -8.74 14.10 1.82
CA MET A 69 -7.56 13.41 2.30
C MET A 69 -6.54 13.24 1.17
N ARG A 70 -5.28 12.97 1.55
CA ARG A 70 -4.21 12.73 0.58
C ARG A 70 -4.00 11.24 0.37
N TYR A 71 -3.61 10.89 -0.85
CA TYR A 71 -3.40 9.51 -1.28
C TYR A 71 -2.10 9.41 -2.04
N ALA A 72 -1.14 8.65 -1.52
CA ALA A 72 0.05 8.26 -2.27
C ALA A 72 -0.36 7.26 -3.35
N PHE A 73 0.36 7.21 -4.47
CA PHE A 73 -0.02 6.35 -5.58
C PHE A 73 1.14 5.71 -6.33
N ARG A 74 2.39 5.98 -5.92
CA ARG A 74 3.57 5.41 -6.58
C ARG A 74 4.27 4.42 -5.67
N VAL A 75 4.40 3.17 -6.15
CA VAL A 75 5.09 2.10 -5.43
C VAL A 75 6.54 2.50 -5.14
N SER A 76 7.23 3.07 -6.12
CA SER A 76 8.64 3.48 -5.98
C SER A 76 8.87 4.54 -4.91
N GLU A 77 7.84 5.32 -4.58
CA GLU A 77 7.93 6.37 -3.55
C GLU A 77 7.44 5.88 -2.19
N PHE A 78 6.54 4.92 -2.17
CA PHE A 78 5.90 4.49 -0.93
C PHE A 78 6.83 3.64 -0.05
N LYS A 79 7.67 2.82 -0.65
CA LYS A 79 8.66 2.03 0.11
C LYS A 79 9.63 2.94 0.89
N PRO A 80 10.34 3.89 0.25
CA PRO A 80 11.20 4.79 1.00
C PRO A 80 10.45 5.67 1.99
N PHE A 81 9.20 6.04 1.70
CA PHE A 81 8.36 6.78 2.64
C PHE A 81 8.13 5.98 3.93
N LEU A 82 7.75 4.70 3.81
CA LEU A 82 7.56 3.83 4.98
C LEU A 82 8.85 3.68 5.76
N GLU A 83 9.96 3.47 5.06
CA GLU A 83 11.27 3.27 5.70
C GLU A 83 11.72 4.51 6.46
N HIS A 84 11.52 5.68 5.88
CA HIS A 84 11.97 6.94 6.45
C HIS A 84 11.06 7.41 7.59
N LYS A 85 9.75 7.35 7.39
CA LYS A 85 8.79 7.86 8.38
C LYS A 85 8.59 6.90 9.55
N TYR A 86 8.64 5.60 9.31
CA TYR A 86 8.34 4.59 10.30
C TYR A 86 9.55 3.71 10.62
N LYS A 87 9.86 2.77 9.76
CA LYS A 87 10.95 1.81 9.99
C LYS A 87 11.29 1.05 8.72
N ALA A 88 12.47 0.44 8.71
CA ALA A 88 12.83 -0.56 7.71
C ALA A 88 11.89 -1.76 7.80
N PRO A 89 11.70 -2.53 6.73
CA PRO A 89 10.87 -3.72 6.81
C PRO A 89 11.42 -4.72 7.82
N ASP A 90 10.54 -5.36 8.55
CA ASP A 90 10.91 -6.39 9.53
C ASP A 90 11.32 -7.68 8.85
N VAL A 91 10.78 -7.95 7.66
CA VAL A 91 11.10 -9.12 6.86
C VAL A 91 11.51 -8.69 5.46
N SER A 92 12.58 -9.30 4.96
CA SER A 92 13.01 -9.19 3.57
C SER A 92 13.32 -10.61 3.09
N GLY A 93 12.57 -11.10 2.12
CA GLY A 93 12.70 -12.48 1.64
C GLY A 93 12.31 -12.61 0.19
N THR A 94 12.18 -13.85 -0.28
CA THR A 94 11.95 -14.12 -1.70
C THR A 94 10.69 -14.96 -1.97
N ASN A 95 10.02 -15.44 -0.91
CA ASN A 95 8.86 -16.32 -1.08
C ASN A 95 7.88 -16.17 0.08
N ARG A 96 6.75 -16.87 -0.03
CA ARG A 96 5.67 -16.88 0.97
C ARG A 96 6.15 -17.33 2.35
N GLY A 97 7.07 -18.30 2.41
CA GLY A 97 7.56 -18.82 3.69
C GLY A 97 8.20 -17.76 4.58
N ALA A 98 8.77 -16.72 3.96
CA ALA A 98 9.40 -15.63 4.72
C ALA A 98 8.40 -14.83 5.57
N VAL A 99 7.14 -14.74 5.15
CA VAL A 99 6.10 -13.91 5.80
C VAL A 99 4.97 -14.73 6.42
N ASP A 100 4.98 -16.04 6.25
CA ASP A 100 3.91 -16.91 6.73
C ASP A 100 3.74 -16.77 8.24
N GLY A 101 2.50 -16.57 8.69
CA GLY A 101 2.19 -16.42 10.11
C GLY A 101 2.53 -15.03 10.70
N ARG A 102 3.05 -14.11 9.90
CA ARG A 102 3.37 -12.74 10.31
C ARG A 102 2.45 -11.78 9.55
N ARG A 103 2.07 -10.67 10.16
CA ARG A 103 1.09 -9.77 9.54
C ARG A 103 1.61 -8.34 9.47
N GLY A 104 1.11 -7.61 8.49
CA GLY A 104 1.45 -6.20 8.32
C GLY A 104 1.25 -5.71 6.90
N ILE A 105 1.99 -4.67 6.55
CA ILE A 105 2.02 -4.14 5.19
C ILE A 105 3.03 -4.97 4.40
N ILE A 106 2.59 -5.55 3.28
CA ILE A 106 3.43 -6.36 2.42
C ILE A 106 3.72 -5.60 1.11
N MET A 107 4.94 -5.74 0.62
CA MET A 107 5.32 -5.25 -0.70
C MET A 107 5.91 -6.40 -1.52
N PHE A 108 5.37 -6.60 -2.71
CA PHE A 108 5.94 -7.49 -3.72
C PHE A 108 6.74 -6.65 -4.71
N ASP A 109 8.03 -6.92 -4.81
CA ASP A 109 8.88 -6.28 -5.83
C ASP A 109 8.82 -7.14 -7.08
N VAL A 110 8.17 -6.63 -8.12
CA VAL A 110 7.93 -7.37 -9.36
C VAL A 110 8.63 -6.66 -10.51
N GLN A 111 9.58 -7.33 -11.11
CA GLN A 111 10.30 -6.81 -12.27
C GLN A 111 9.50 -7.04 -13.55
N GLY A 112 9.63 -6.12 -14.50
CA GLY A 112 9.06 -6.27 -15.83
C GLY A 112 7.62 -5.81 -16.01
N TRP A 113 6.97 -5.27 -14.98
CA TRP A 113 5.66 -4.63 -15.14
C TRP A 113 5.83 -3.25 -15.79
N SER A 114 4.92 -2.91 -16.71
CA SER A 114 5.03 -1.67 -17.49
C SER A 114 4.60 -0.42 -16.70
N ASP A 115 3.68 -0.56 -15.75
CA ASP A 115 3.06 0.57 -15.03
C ASP A 115 3.37 0.59 -13.54
N ALA A 116 4.08 -0.42 -13.05
CA ALA A 116 4.43 -0.51 -11.62
C ALA A 116 5.68 -1.36 -11.45
N THR A 117 6.45 -1.06 -10.40
CA THR A 117 7.61 -1.87 -10.01
C THR A 117 7.26 -2.87 -8.91
N GLY A 118 5.98 -2.97 -8.57
CA GLY A 118 5.54 -3.90 -7.54
C GLY A 118 4.11 -3.66 -7.10
N HIS A 119 3.77 -4.26 -5.98
CA HIS A 119 2.44 -4.21 -5.40
C HIS A 119 2.52 -4.08 -3.89
N PHE A 120 1.77 -3.14 -3.33
CA PHE A 120 1.54 -3.02 -1.89
C PHE A 120 0.18 -3.58 -1.52
N ASP A 121 0.12 -4.24 -0.36
CA ASP A 121 -1.13 -4.81 0.15
C ASP A 121 -1.06 -4.93 1.66
N LEU A 122 -2.11 -5.43 2.28
CA LEU A 122 -2.11 -5.88 3.66
C LEU A 122 -2.08 -7.40 3.68
N TRP A 123 -1.31 -7.96 4.59
CA TRP A 123 -1.08 -9.40 4.72
C TRP A 123 -1.42 -9.85 6.14
N ASP A 124 -2.35 -10.79 6.28
CA ASP A 124 -2.82 -11.24 7.60
C ASP A 124 -2.04 -12.43 8.17
N GLY A 125 -1.01 -12.87 7.47
CA GLY A 125 -0.23 -14.06 7.80
C GLY A 125 -0.56 -15.26 6.94
N SER A 126 -1.65 -15.19 6.18
CA SER A 126 -2.11 -16.26 5.29
C SER A 126 -2.58 -15.73 3.93
N PHE A 127 -3.20 -14.55 3.89
CA PHE A 127 -3.79 -13.98 2.68
C PHE A 127 -3.58 -12.47 2.62
N CYS A 128 -3.53 -11.94 1.40
CA CYS A 128 -3.60 -10.51 1.17
C CYS A 128 -5.05 -10.03 1.18
N ALA A 129 -5.26 -8.79 1.61
CA ALA A 129 -6.58 -8.15 1.50
C ALA A 129 -7.00 -7.95 0.05
N GLY A 130 -6.04 -7.68 -0.83
CA GLY A 130 -6.27 -7.52 -2.27
C GLY A 130 -5.80 -8.73 -3.06
N SER A 131 -4.57 -8.70 -3.56
CA SER A 131 -4.04 -9.73 -4.45
C SER A 131 -2.65 -10.18 -4.04
N GLU A 132 -2.35 -11.46 -4.29
CA GLU A 132 -1.04 -12.05 -4.01
C GLU A 132 -0.22 -12.18 -5.27
N TYR A 133 1.09 -11.91 -5.16
CA TYR A 133 2.00 -11.97 -6.30
C TYR A 133 3.31 -12.70 -5.97
N PHE A 134 3.25 -13.70 -5.08
CA PHE A 134 4.43 -14.46 -4.70
C PHE A 134 5.10 -15.16 -5.88
N ASP A 135 4.31 -15.60 -6.85
CA ASP A 135 4.81 -16.28 -8.04
C ASP A 135 5.53 -15.35 -9.02
N LYS A 136 5.35 -14.04 -8.89
CA LYS A 136 5.94 -13.04 -9.79
C LYS A 136 6.99 -12.17 -9.12
N ALA A 137 7.01 -12.14 -7.79
CA ALA A 137 7.91 -11.28 -7.04
C ALA A 137 9.33 -11.83 -7.02
N SER A 138 10.30 -10.95 -7.28
CA SER A 138 11.71 -11.24 -7.03
C SER A 138 12.08 -11.06 -5.56
N HIS A 139 11.33 -10.21 -4.86
CA HIS A 139 11.51 -9.91 -3.45
C HIS A 139 10.19 -9.61 -2.76
N VAL A 140 10.10 -9.95 -1.48
CA VAL A 140 8.93 -9.68 -0.64
C VAL A 140 9.40 -9.00 0.63
N TYR A 141 8.75 -7.90 0.99
CA TYR A 141 9.04 -7.14 2.20
C TYR A 141 7.79 -7.08 3.07
N LEU A 142 7.99 -7.11 4.40
CA LEU A 142 6.88 -6.99 5.36
C LEU A 142 7.23 -6.01 6.46
N TRP A 143 6.37 -5.02 6.68
CA TRP A 143 6.39 -4.13 7.84
C TRP A 143 5.33 -4.63 8.82
N GLU A 144 5.77 -5.24 9.91
CA GLU A 144 4.84 -5.79 10.90
C GLU A 144 4.11 -4.70 11.67
N CYS A 145 2.85 -4.94 11.91
CA CYS A 145 2.03 -4.01 12.68
C CYS A 145 0.79 -4.69 13.27
#